data_74c8215ca4590759d1172bca8fd0e704
#
_entry.id   74c8215ca4590759d1172bca8fd0e704
#
_cell.length_a   1.000
_cell.length_b   1.000
_cell.length_c   1.000
_cell.angle_alpha   90.00
_cell.angle_beta   90.00
_cell.angle_gamma   90.00
#
_symmetry.space_group_name_H-M   'P 1'
#
loop_
_entity.id
_entity.type
_entity.pdbx_description
1 polymer ?
#
loop_
_entity_poly.entity_id
_entity_poly.type
_entity_poly.pdbx_seq_one_letter_code
_entity_poly.pdbx_strand_id
1 'polypeptide(L)' 'MEEVAILRIVQKNPSATQKEIAAEIGKSERTVKSITIALQEKNIIQRVNGKRNGYWSIVDE' A
#
# COMPACT_ATOMS: atom_id res chain seq x y z
N MET A 1 -1.11 -0.93 14.25
CA MET A 1 -0.96 0.25 13.41
C MET A 1 -1.12 -0.10 11.96
N GLU A 2 -2.01 0.61 11.31
CA GLU A 2 -2.35 0.29 9.93
C GLU A 2 -1.17 0.44 8.98
N GLU A 3 -0.30 1.41 9.23
CA GLU A 3 0.84 1.61 8.34
C GLU A 3 1.75 0.39 8.32
N VAL A 4 2.03 -0.17 9.48
CA VAL A 4 2.88 -1.35 9.57
C VAL A 4 2.21 -2.54 8.89
N ALA A 5 0.91 -2.70 9.10
CA ALA A 5 0.18 -3.80 8.48
C ALA A 5 0.23 -3.69 6.97
N ILE A 6 0.04 -2.49 6.44
CA ILE A 6 0.09 -2.27 5.00
C ILE A 6 1.47 -2.54 4.44
N LEU A 7 2.51 -2.11 5.14
CA LEU A 7 3.89 -2.37 4.69
C LEU A 7 4.18 -3.86 4.63
N ARG A 8 3.70 -4.62 5.60
CA ARG A 8 3.90 -6.07 5.60
C ARG A 8 3.19 -6.73 4.43
N ILE A 9 1.97 -6.28 4.13
CA ILE A 9 1.21 -6.82 3.01
C ILE A 9 1.93 -6.51 1.70
N VAL A 10 2.41 -5.30 1.56
CA VAL A 10 3.11 -4.88 0.35
C VAL A 10 4.41 -5.67 0.16
N GLN A 11 5.10 -5.98 1.24
CA GLN A 11 6.31 -6.80 1.16
C GLN A 11 6.01 -8.18 0.64
N LYS A 12 4.91 -8.77 1.12
CA LYS A 12 4.54 -10.11 0.69
C LYS A 12 3.94 -10.13 -0.69
N ASN A 13 3.16 -9.11 -1.02
CA ASN A 13 2.42 -9.07 -2.25
C ASN A 13 2.43 -7.66 -2.82
N PRO A 14 3.52 -7.29 -3.51
CA PRO A 14 3.61 -5.95 -4.08
C PRO A 14 2.50 -5.61 -5.05
N SER A 15 1.87 -6.62 -5.62
CA SER A 15 0.77 -6.42 -6.57
C SER A 15 -0.58 -6.24 -5.89
N ALA A 16 -0.64 -6.26 -4.56
CA ALA A 16 -1.91 -6.13 -3.85
C ALA A 16 -2.57 -4.81 -4.19
N THR A 17 -3.86 -4.86 -4.48
CA THR A 17 -4.64 -3.66 -4.71
C THR A 17 -5.07 -3.06 -3.38
N GLN A 18 -5.54 -1.81 -3.42
CA GLN A 18 -6.07 -1.20 -2.21
C GLN A 18 -7.23 -2.00 -1.63
N LYS A 19 -8.05 -2.58 -2.52
CA LYS A 19 -9.15 -3.42 -2.10
C LYS A 19 -8.66 -4.66 -1.36
N GLU A 20 -7.62 -5.29 -1.88
CA GLU A 20 -7.05 -6.47 -1.24
C GLU A 20 -6.43 -6.12 0.10
N ILE A 21 -5.72 -5.00 0.15
CA ILE A 21 -5.13 -4.54 1.41
C ILE A 21 -6.22 -4.25 2.43
N ALA A 22 -7.29 -3.59 2.00
CA ALA A 22 -8.39 -3.27 2.89
C ALA A 22 -9.01 -4.53 3.48
N ALA A 23 -9.19 -5.55 2.66
CA ALA A 23 -9.74 -6.82 3.14
C ALA A 23 -8.81 -7.46 4.16
N GLU A 24 -7.52 -7.40 3.94
CA GLU A 24 -6.55 -8.00 4.83
C GLU A 24 -6.52 -7.35 6.21
N ILE A 25 -6.59 -6.01 6.24
CA ILE A 25 -6.49 -5.30 7.52
C ILE A 25 -7.85 -5.00 8.13
N GLY A 26 -8.94 -5.36 7.45
CA GLY A 26 -10.28 -5.15 7.97
C GLY A 26 -10.73 -3.70 7.99
N LYS A 27 -10.25 -2.91 7.04
CA LYS A 27 -10.61 -1.50 6.93
C LYS A 27 -11.23 -1.23 5.56
N SER A 28 -11.79 -0.03 5.39
CA SER A 28 -12.36 0.33 4.11
C SER A 28 -11.25 0.72 3.11
N GLU A 29 -11.59 0.65 1.82
CA GLU A 29 -10.66 1.08 0.79
C GLU A 29 -10.30 2.56 0.95
N ARG A 30 -11.25 3.37 1.39
CA ARG A 30 -11.00 4.79 1.62
C ARG A 30 -9.89 4.99 2.66
N THR A 31 -9.95 4.23 3.75
CA THR A 31 -8.94 4.29 4.78
C THR A 31 -7.58 3.86 4.24
N VAL A 32 -7.55 2.76 3.49
CA VAL A 32 -6.31 2.28 2.89
C VAL A 32 -5.73 3.30 1.94
N LYS A 33 -6.57 3.90 1.11
CA LYS A 33 -6.12 4.91 0.17
C LYS A 33 -5.47 6.09 0.90
N SER A 34 -6.10 6.55 1.96
CA SER A 34 -5.59 7.65 2.75
C SER A 34 -4.22 7.32 3.35
N ILE A 35 -4.09 6.12 3.89
CA ILE A 35 -2.83 5.70 4.50
C ILE A 35 -1.73 5.53 3.45
N THR A 36 -2.07 4.94 2.31
CA THR A 36 -1.06 4.75 1.26
C THR A 36 -0.59 6.09 0.70
N ILE A 37 -1.48 7.07 0.60
CA ILE A 37 -1.08 8.40 0.16
C ILE A 37 -0.09 9.01 1.15
N ALA A 38 -0.38 8.88 2.44
CA ALA A 38 0.52 9.39 3.46
C ALA A 38 1.89 8.71 3.39
N LEU A 39 1.91 7.39 3.19
CA LEU A 39 3.16 6.66 3.06
C LEU A 39 3.95 7.08 1.82
N GLN A 40 3.25 7.38 0.73
CA GLN A 40 3.90 7.86 -0.48
C GLN A 40 4.50 9.26 -0.26
N GLU A 41 3.79 10.11 0.44
CA GLU A 41 4.30 11.45 0.73
C GLU A 41 5.53 11.42 1.61
N LYS A 42 5.63 10.43 2.47
CA LYS A 42 6.80 10.23 3.32
C LYS A 42 7.92 9.50 2.60
N ASN A 43 7.72 9.13 1.35
CA ASN A 43 8.68 8.35 0.58
C ASN A 43 8.99 6.99 1.19
N ILE A 44 8.01 6.40 1.85
CA ILE A 44 8.16 5.06 2.42
C ILE A 44 7.81 4.02 1.38
N ILE A 45 6.78 4.27 0.57
CA ILE A 45 6.42 3.40 -0.54
C ILE A 45 6.17 4.26 -1.76
N GLN A 46 6.19 3.62 -2.93
CA GLN A 46 5.79 4.31 -4.16
C GLN A 46 5.05 3.34 -5.06
N ARG A 47 4.15 3.88 -5.85
CA ARG A 47 3.37 3.13 -6.81
C ARG A 47 4.09 3.15 -8.15
N VAL A 48 4.35 1.97 -8.68
CA VAL A 48 5.06 1.83 -9.96
C VAL A 48 4.06 1.36 -11.00
N ASN A 49 4.08 1.97 -12.18
CA ASN A 49 3.22 1.63 -13.32
C ASN A 49 1.72 1.75 -13.02
N GLY A 50 1.36 2.65 -12.23
CA GLY A 50 0.09 3.10 -11.74
C GLY A 50 -1.23 2.49 -12.19
N LYS A 51 -1.51 2.24 -13.45
CA LYS A 51 -2.88 1.95 -13.88
C LYS A 51 -3.20 0.47 -14.01
N ARG A 52 -2.33 -0.26 -14.68
CA ARG A 52 -2.47 -1.70 -14.84
C ARG A 52 -1.16 -2.32 -14.41
N ASN A 53 -1.16 -3.55 -14.04
CA ASN A 53 0.06 -4.24 -13.66
C ASN A 53 0.93 -3.42 -12.71
N GLY A 54 0.32 -2.46 -12.03
CA GLY A 54 1.05 -1.64 -11.08
C GLY A 54 1.39 -2.45 -9.85
N TYR A 55 2.42 -2.00 -9.16
CA TYR A 55 2.78 -2.64 -7.92
C TYR A 55 3.36 -1.60 -6.96
N TRP A 56 3.40 -1.98 -5.70
CA TRP A 56 3.96 -1.12 -4.67
C TRP A 56 5.44 -1.44 -4.51
N SER A 57 6.24 -0.42 -4.41
CA SER A 57 7.66 -0.58 -4.13
C SER A 57 7.96 0.11 -2.80
N ILE A 58 8.66 -0.59 -1.92
CA ILE A 58 9.07 0.00 -0.66
C ILE A 58 10.37 0.75 -0.90
N VAL A 59 10.36 2.02 -0.58
CA VAL A 59 11.55 2.85 -0.72
C VAL A 59 12.42 2.59 0.50
N ASP A 60 13.55 1.97 0.26
CA ASP A 60 14.44 1.59 1.34
C ASP A 60 15.62 2.55 1.38
N GLU A 61 15.77 3.16 2.52
CA GLU A 61 16.82 4.15 2.71
C GLU A 61 18.15 3.47 2.98
#